data_3d0d8866540189eae9280f494b681a11
#
_entry.id   3d0d8866540189eae9280f494b681a11
#
_cell.length_a   1.000
_cell.length_b   1.000
_cell.length_c   1.000
_cell.angle_alpha   90.00
_cell.angle_beta   90.00
_cell.angle_gamma   90.00
#
_symmetry.space_group_name_H-M   'P 1'
#
loop_
_entity.id
_entity.type
_entity.pdbx_description
1 polymer ?
#
loop_
_entity_poly.entity_id
_entity_poly.type
_entity_poly.pdbx_seq_one_letter_code
_entity_poly.pdbx_strand_id
1 'polypeptide(L)'
;MRRVIELTALDRVDGNAVEALLDRALGSDRHGRTAYRLRAGTAAIPALSLAALDNGALVATIQCWPVVFSADDGRVVPITLLGPVAVEPGRQRDGIGRMLMAACLDAAARAGLDDAVMLIGDPEYYERFFGFTAERTAGWRLPGPVERHRLLARGAGVP
;
A
#
# COMPACT_ATOMS: atom_id res chain seq x y z
N MET A 1 -24.50 11.17 -16.38
CA MET A 1 -24.11 9.76 -16.56
C MET A 1 -23.63 9.18 -15.23
N ARG A 2 -24.13 8.05 -14.85
CA ARG A 2 -23.76 7.39 -13.60
C ARG A 2 -22.37 6.78 -13.71
N ARG A 3 -21.48 7.11 -12.76
CA ARG A 3 -20.18 6.45 -12.67
C ARG A 3 -20.31 5.07 -12.08
N VAL A 4 -19.63 4.12 -12.67
CA VAL A 4 -19.55 2.75 -12.16
C VAL A 4 -18.09 2.44 -11.88
N ILE A 5 -17.73 2.40 -10.59
CA ILE A 5 -16.40 1.99 -10.15
C ILE A 5 -16.44 0.51 -9.82
N GLU A 6 -15.60 -0.26 -10.48
CA GLU A 6 -15.47 -1.69 -10.28
C GLU A 6 -14.07 -2.00 -9.75
N LEU A 7 -14.01 -2.82 -8.70
CA LEU A 7 -12.74 -3.32 -8.18
C LEU A 7 -12.46 -4.70 -8.76
N THR A 8 -11.23 -4.93 -9.15
CA THR A 8 -10.79 -6.22 -9.68
C THR A 8 -9.38 -6.55 -9.19
N ALA A 9 -8.97 -7.81 -9.34
CA ALA A 9 -7.60 -8.20 -9.06
C ALA A 9 -6.65 -7.45 -10.00
N LEU A 10 -5.54 -6.97 -9.47
CA LEU A 10 -4.59 -6.17 -10.25
C LEU A 10 -3.99 -6.97 -11.42
N ASP A 11 -3.82 -8.28 -11.25
CA ASP A 11 -3.26 -9.15 -12.29
C ASP A 11 -4.19 -9.34 -13.50
N ARG A 12 -5.42 -8.87 -13.44
CA ARG A 12 -6.36 -8.86 -14.58
C ARG A 12 -6.23 -7.61 -15.45
N VAL A 13 -5.41 -6.65 -15.02
CA VAL A 13 -5.20 -5.40 -15.75
C VAL A 13 -3.87 -5.46 -16.47
N ASP A 14 -3.80 -4.89 -17.68
CA ASP A 14 -2.55 -4.81 -18.43
C ASP A 14 -1.45 -4.15 -17.58
N GLY A 15 -0.33 -4.84 -17.44
CA GLY A 15 0.80 -4.37 -16.65
C GLY A 15 1.38 -3.05 -17.13
N ASN A 16 1.38 -2.80 -18.43
CA ASN A 16 1.85 -1.53 -18.98
C ASN A 16 0.93 -0.36 -18.58
N ALA A 17 -0.38 -0.59 -18.51
CA ALA A 17 -1.34 0.42 -18.03
C ALA A 17 -1.13 0.72 -16.55
N VAL A 18 -0.84 -0.29 -15.75
CA VAL A 18 -0.53 -0.12 -14.32
C VAL A 18 0.74 0.72 -14.13
N GLU A 19 1.82 0.38 -14.83
CA GLU A 19 3.07 1.13 -14.73
C GLU A 19 2.92 2.58 -15.19
N ALA A 20 2.16 2.81 -16.26
CA ALA A 20 1.88 4.17 -16.74
C ALA A 20 1.10 4.99 -15.71
N LEU A 21 0.10 4.38 -15.05
CA LEU A 21 -0.64 5.04 -13.97
C LEU A 21 0.28 5.38 -12.79
N LEU A 22 1.12 4.45 -12.38
CA LEU A 22 2.08 4.68 -11.29
C LEU A 22 3.03 5.84 -11.61
N ASP A 23 3.51 5.92 -12.85
CA ASP A 23 4.38 7.02 -13.29
C ASP A 23 3.63 8.37 -13.23
N ARG A 24 2.38 8.42 -13.68
CA ARG A 24 1.58 9.66 -13.63
C ARG A 24 1.27 10.10 -12.20
N ALA A 25 0.95 9.16 -11.34
CA ALA A 25 0.51 9.45 -9.97
C ALA A 25 1.66 9.71 -9.00
N LEU A 26 2.78 9.02 -9.16
CA LEU A 26 3.87 9.00 -8.18
C LEU A 26 5.18 9.59 -8.74
N GLY A 27 5.29 9.74 -10.05
CA GLY A 27 6.51 10.18 -10.71
C GLY A 27 7.33 9.02 -11.25
N SER A 28 8.07 9.26 -12.34
CA SER A 28 8.89 8.24 -12.98
C SER A 28 10.14 7.88 -12.17
N ASP A 29 10.50 8.69 -11.18
CA ASP A 29 11.60 8.46 -10.25
C ASP A 29 11.24 7.62 -9.03
N ARG A 30 10.00 7.09 -8.98
CA ARG A 30 9.43 6.38 -7.82
C ARG A 30 10.27 5.20 -7.32
N HIS A 31 10.99 4.53 -8.21
CA HIS A 31 11.78 3.34 -7.85
C HIS A 31 12.93 3.64 -6.88
N GLY A 32 13.35 4.90 -6.74
CA GLY A 32 14.35 5.31 -5.78
C GLY A 32 13.83 5.50 -4.36
N ARG A 33 12.51 5.45 -4.16
CA ARG A 33 11.92 5.65 -2.84
C ARG A 33 12.19 4.48 -1.90
N THR A 34 12.25 4.76 -0.61
CA THR A 34 12.54 3.75 0.42
C THR A 34 11.55 2.59 0.39
N ALA A 35 10.26 2.85 0.17
CA ALA A 35 9.26 1.79 0.08
C ALA A 35 9.56 0.80 -1.05
N TYR A 36 10.06 1.27 -2.18
CA TYR A 36 10.47 0.40 -3.29
C TYR A 36 11.71 -0.43 -2.94
N ARG A 37 12.62 0.12 -2.14
CA ARG A 37 13.79 -0.63 -1.66
C ARG A 37 13.42 -1.72 -0.67
N LEU A 38 12.42 -1.46 0.19
CA LEU A 38 11.90 -2.46 1.14
C LEU A 38 11.40 -3.71 0.45
N ARG A 39 10.72 -3.56 -0.68
CA ARG A 39 10.11 -4.67 -1.40
C ARG A 39 11.03 -5.33 -2.43
N ALA A 40 12.25 -4.85 -2.57
CA ALA A 40 13.19 -5.39 -3.55
C ALA A 40 13.37 -6.89 -3.35
N GLY A 41 13.29 -7.65 -4.44
CA GLY A 41 13.41 -9.12 -4.41
C GLY A 41 12.14 -9.85 -3.99
N THR A 42 11.04 -9.13 -3.72
CA THR A 42 9.74 -9.76 -3.43
C THR A 42 8.76 -9.56 -4.57
N ALA A 43 7.67 -10.31 -4.55
CA ALA A 43 6.56 -10.15 -5.49
C ALA A 43 5.33 -9.65 -4.75
N ALA A 44 4.51 -8.83 -5.42
CA ALA A 44 3.26 -8.35 -4.85
C ALA A 44 2.37 -9.53 -4.46
N ILE A 45 1.64 -9.37 -3.35
CA ILE A 45 0.70 -10.38 -2.86
C ILE A 45 -0.57 -10.30 -3.71
N PRO A 46 -0.88 -11.29 -4.57
CA PRO A 46 -1.99 -11.17 -5.51
C PRO A 46 -3.34 -10.93 -4.84
N ALA A 47 -3.62 -11.61 -3.73
CA ALA A 47 -4.88 -11.49 -3.02
C ALA A 47 -5.15 -10.09 -2.44
N LEU A 48 -4.12 -9.29 -2.25
CA LEU A 48 -4.19 -7.95 -1.67
C LEU A 48 -3.92 -6.85 -2.69
N SER A 49 -3.67 -7.18 -3.94
CA SER A 49 -3.32 -6.20 -4.98
C SER A 49 -4.51 -6.03 -5.91
N LEU A 50 -5.07 -4.81 -5.94
CA LEU A 50 -6.34 -4.50 -6.57
C LEU A 50 -6.24 -3.32 -7.52
N ALA A 51 -7.15 -3.27 -8.47
CA ALA A 51 -7.34 -2.15 -9.38
C ALA A 51 -8.76 -1.64 -9.31
N ALA A 52 -8.94 -0.35 -9.50
CA ALA A 52 -10.25 0.27 -9.67
C ALA A 52 -10.42 0.70 -11.12
N LEU A 53 -11.54 0.30 -11.70
CA LEU A 53 -11.92 0.64 -13.07
C LEU A 53 -13.15 1.53 -13.05
N ASP A 54 -13.14 2.59 -13.84
CA ASP A 54 -14.32 3.45 -14.08
C ASP A 54 -14.78 3.19 -15.50
N ASN A 55 -15.92 2.52 -15.65
CA ASN A 55 -16.42 2.10 -16.96
C ASN A 55 -15.35 1.39 -17.80
N GLY A 56 -14.58 0.52 -17.17
CA GLY A 56 -13.53 -0.26 -17.81
C GLY A 56 -12.16 0.44 -17.93
N ALA A 57 -12.05 1.72 -17.58
CA ALA A 57 -10.78 2.45 -17.61
C ALA A 57 -10.10 2.38 -16.25
N LEU A 58 -8.80 2.06 -16.25
CA LEU A 58 -8.00 2.00 -15.02
C LEU A 58 -7.84 3.39 -14.42
N VAL A 59 -8.28 3.57 -13.17
CA VAL A 59 -8.21 4.87 -12.47
C VAL A 59 -7.46 4.82 -11.15
N ALA A 60 -7.23 3.64 -10.60
CA ALA A 60 -6.46 3.53 -9.35
C ALA A 60 -5.95 2.12 -9.14
N THR A 61 -4.87 1.99 -8.36
CA THR A 61 -4.30 0.70 -7.98
C THR A 61 -3.84 0.73 -6.52
N ILE A 62 -3.80 -0.45 -5.90
CA ILE A 62 -3.17 -0.69 -4.61
C ILE A 62 -2.41 -2.01 -4.68
N GLN A 63 -1.21 -2.03 -4.09
CA GLN A 63 -0.39 -3.24 -4.03
C GLN A 63 0.06 -3.48 -2.59
N CYS A 64 0.29 -4.75 -2.25
CA CYS A 64 0.88 -5.16 -0.98
C CYS A 64 2.01 -6.13 -1.22
N TRP A 65 2.98 -6.16 -0.31
CA TRP A 65 4.23 -6.89 -0.46
C TRP A 65 4.61 -7.58 0.83
N PRO A 66 5.14 -8.82 0.79
CA PRO A 66 5.66 -9.44 2.00
C PRO A 66 7.04 -8.86 2.33
N VAL A 67 7.17 -8.32 3.54
CA VAL A 67 8.45 -7.87 4.08
C VAL A 67 8.62 -8.47 5.48
N VAL A 68 9.79 -8.30 6.07
CA VAL A 68 10.06 -8.82 7.40
C VAL A 68 10.70 -7.74 8.27
N PHE A 69 10.37 -7.77 9.54
CA PHE A 69 11.06 -7.04 10.58
C PHE A 69 12.02 -7.99 11.28
N SER A 70 13.30 -7.64 11.32
CA SER A 70 14.33 -8.41 12.01
C SER A 70 14.73 -7.65 13.28
N ALA A 71 14.38 -8.20 14.43
CA ALA A 71 14.73 -7.60 15.71
C ALA A 71 16.19 -7.88 16.07
N ASP A 72 16.77 -7.02 16.92
CA ASP A 72 18.16 -7.17 17.35
C ASP A 72 18.39 -8.46 18.16
N ASP A 73 17.34 -9.01 18.76
CA ASP A 73 17.39 -10.28 19.51
C ASP A 73 17.24 -11.52 18.60
N GLY A 74 17.16 -11.35 17.28
CA GLY A 74 17.05 -12.43 16.31
C GLY A 74 15.61 -12.81 15.95
N ARG A 75 14.59 -12.25 16.59
CA ARG A 75 13.20 -12.49 16.17
C ARG A 75 12.96 -11.94 14.78
N VAL A 76 12.15 -12.65 14.01
CA VAL A 76 11.72 -12.24 12.68
C VAL A 76 10.20 -12.17 12.67
N VAL A 77 9.64 -11.02 12.32
CA VAL A 77 8.19 -10.79 12.26
C VAL A 77 7.79 -10.49 10.82
N PRO A 78 6.91 -11.32 10.23
CA PRO A 78 6.37 -11.01 8.91
C PRO A 78 5.49 -9.75 8.97
N ILE A 79 5.67 -8.88 8.02
CA ILE A 79 4.89 -7.64 7.90
C ILE A 79 4.39 -7.52 6.46
N THR A 80 3.16 -7.05 6.30
CA THR A 80 2.62 -6.70 4.99
C THR A 80 2.91 -5.22 4.72
N LEU A 81 3.72 -4.93 3.71
CA LEU A 81 3.95 -3.56 3.25
C LEU A 81 2.83 -3.18 2.30
N LEU A 82 2.04 -2.19 2.68
CA LEU A 82 0.95 -1.66 1.87
C LEU A 82 1.45 -0.46 1.06
N GLY A 83 1.27 -0.53 -0.24
CA GLY A 83 1.65 0.51 -1.18
C GLY A 83 2.39 -0.03 -2.41
N PRO A 84 2.46 0.74 -3.45
CA PRO A 84 1.88 2.08 -3.58
C PRO A 84 0.36 2.07 -3.72
N VAL A 85 -0.27 3.13 -3.26
CA VAL A 85 -1.66 3.45 -3.59
C VAL A 85 -1.62 4.60 -4.59
N ALA A 86 -2.08 4.34 -5.80
CA ALA A 86 -2.01 5.31 -6.88
C ALA A 86 -3.40 5.59 -7.41
N VAL A 87 -3.76 6.86 -7.51
CA VAL A 87 -5.03 7.31 -8.10
C VAL A 87 -4.71 8.24 -9.26
N GLU A 88 -5.43 8.06 -10.37
CA GLU A 88 -5.27 8.91 -11.55
C GLU A 88 -5.29 10.39 -11.16
N PRO A 89 -4.29 11.19 -11.58
CA PRO A 89 -4.32 12.64 -11.32
C PRO A 89 -5.65 13.26 -11.77
N GLY A 90 -6.21 14.11 -10.93
CA GLY A 90 -7.54 14.67 -11.14
C GLY A 90 -8.69 13.86 -10.58
N ARG A 91 -8.44 12.62 -10.13
CA ARG A 91 -9.45 11.74 -9.55
C ARG A 91 -9.24 11.49 -8.04
N GLN A 92 -8.24 12.11 -7.42
CA GLN A 92 -7.87 11.83 -6.02
C GLN A 92 -8.93 12.23 -5.00
N ARG A 93 -9.88 13.09 -5.37
CA ARG A 93 -10.96 13.54 -4.47
C ARG A 93 -12.25 12.71 -4.59
N ASP A 94 -12.25 11.69 -5.43
CA ASP A 94 -13.46 10.90 -5.71
C ASP A 94 -13.68 9.78 -4.70
N GLY A 95 -12.81 9.60 -3.72
CA GLY A 95 -12.92 8.54 -2.70
C GLY A 95 -12.47 7.16 -3.18
N ILE A 96 -11.88 7.06 -4.37
CA ILE A 96 -11.47 5.79 -4.97
C ILE A 96 -10.33 5.16 -4.16
N GLY A 97 -9.36 5.97 -3.72
CA GLY A 97 -8.25 5.48 -2.88
C GLY A 97 -8.75 4.89 -1.57
N ARG A 98 -9.73 5.52 -0.93
CA ARG A 98 -10.33 4.99 0.30
C ARG A 98 -11.07 3.68 0.06
N MET A 99 -11.75 3.56 -1.06
CA MET A 99 -12.42 2.34 -1.47
C MET A 99 -11.43 1.19 -1.64
N LEU A 100 -10.30 1.44 -2.31
CA LEU A 100 -9.23 0.46 -2.48
C LEU A 100 -8.59 0.08 -1.14
N MET A 101 -8.32 1.06 -0.28
CA MET A 101 -7.76 0.81 1.05
C MET A 101 -8.68 -0.10 1.86
N ALA A 102 -9.96 0.21 1.93
CA ALA A 102 -10.93 -0.60 2.67
C ALA A 102 -11.00 -2.03 2.13
N ALA A 103 -11.06 -2.19 0.82
CA ALA A 103 -11.11 -3.51 0.19
C ALA A 103 -9.83 -4.31 0.42
N CYS A 104 -8.67 -3.65 0.35
CA CYS A 104 -7.37 -4.27 0.58
C CYS A 104 -7.23 -4.76 2.03
N LEU A 105 -7.57 -3.91 3.01
CA LEU A 105 -7.49 -4.29 4.42
C LEU A 105 -8.47 -5.40 4.77
N ASP A 106 -9.64 -5.40 4.17
CA ASP A 106 -10.62 -6.47 4.32
C ASP A 106 -10.09 -7.80 3.75
N ALA A 107 -9.47 -7.76 2.57
CA ALA A 107 -8.82 -8.92 1.97
C ALA A 107 -7.65 -9.41 2.83
N ALA A 108 -6.88 -8.51 3.42
CA ALA A 108 -5.77 -8.86 4.32
C ALA A 108 -6.28 -9.60 5.56
N ALA A 109 -7.40 -9.14 6.14
CA ALA A 109 -8.02 -9.80 7.28
C ALA A 109 -8.46 -11.22 6.91
N ARG A 110 -9.11 -11.39 5.77
CA ARG A 110 -9.54 -12.71 5.30
C ARG A 110 -8.37 -13.65 5.01
N ALA A 111 -7.22 -13.11 4.58
CA ALA A 111 -6.03 -13.89 4.27
C ALA A 111 -5.12 -14.14 5.48
N GLY A 112 -5.45 -13.59 6.65
CA GLY A 112 -4.60 -13.68 7.83
C GLY A 112 -3.32 -12.85 7.73
N LEU A 113 -3.33 -11.77 6.95
CA LEU A 113 -2.17 -10.91 6.68
C LEU A 113 -2.31 -9.50 7.25
N ASP A 114 -3.29 -9.28 8.13
CA ASP A 114 -3.56 -7.98 8.73
C ASP A 114 -3.00 -7.82 10.15
N ASP A 115 -2.28 -8.82 10.65
CA ASP A 115 -1.74 -8.80 12.02
C ASP A 115 -0.63 -7.75 12.18
N ALA A 116 0.13 -7.48 11.13
CA ALA A 116 1.11 -6.41 11.09
C ALA A 116 1.16 -5.85 9.66
N VAL A 117 0.66 -4.64 9.50
CA VAL A 117 0.65 -3.92 8.21
C VAL A 117 1.38 -2.61 8.39
N MET A 118 2.27 -2.27 7.48
CA MET A 118 3.02 -1.02 7.50
C MET A 118 2.83 -0.25 6.21
N LEU A 119 3.00 1.06 6.27
CA LEU A 119 3.08 1.92 5.10
C LEU A 119 3.90 3.19 5.40
N ILE A 120 4.27 3.89 4.35
CA ILE A 120 4.87 5.22 4.46
C ILE A 120 3.89 6.19 3.79
N GLY A 121 3.31 7.11 4.57
CA GLY A 121 2.30 8.00 4.06
C GLY A 121 1.86 9.09 5.04
N ASP A 122 0.79 9.79 4.70
CA ASP A 122 0.26 10.90 5.49
C ASP A 122 -0.43 10.39 6.75
N PRO A 123 0.09 10.71 7.96
CA PRO A 123 -0.52 10.25 9.20
C PRO A 123 -1.93 10.79 9.44
N GLU A 124 -2.22 12.02 9.02
CA GLU A 124 -3.57 12.58 9.19
C GLU A 124 -4.61 11.76 8.44
N TYR A 125 -4.27 11.26 7.27
CA TYR A 125 -5.17 10.44 6.47
C TYR A 125 -5.23 9.01 6.98
N TYR A 126 -4.07 8.35 7.10
CA TYR A 126 -4.04 6.92 7.40
C TYR A 126 -4.38 6.59 8.85
N GLU A 127 -4.05 7.46 9.79
CA GLU A 127 -4.48 7.29 11.19
C GLU A 127 -5.97 7.50 11.33
N ARG A 128 -6.47 8.59 10.77
CA ARG A 128 -7.87 8.99 10.89
C ARG A 128 -8.82 7.95 10.31
N PHE A 129 -8.53 7.43 9.13
CA PHE A 129 -9.47 6.57 8.40
C PHE A 129 -9.18 5.08 8.57
N PHE A 130 -7.96 4.70 8.92
CA PHE A 130 -7.56 3.28 8.91
C PHE A 130 -6.77 2.84 10.13
N GLY A 131 -6.54 3.71 11.09
CA GLY A 131 -5.90 3.34 12.36
C GLY A 131 -4.42 3.03 12.29
N PHE A 132 -3.71 3.50 11.27
CA PHE A 132 -2.24 3.39 11.21
C PHE A 132 -1.62 4.47 12.10
N THR A 133 -0.62 4.08 12.91
CA THR A 133 0.08 5.03 13.79
C THR A 133 1.58 4.87 13.72
N ALA A 134 2.31 5.89 14.20
CA ALA A 134 3.76 5.87 14.32
C ALA A 134 4.22 5.44 15.73
N GLU A 135 3.32 4.97 16.59
CA GLU A 135 3.64 4.70 18.00
C GLU A 135 4.70 3.63 18.18
N ARG A 136 4.72 2.62 17.33
CA ARG A 136 5.64 1.48 17.47
C ARG A 136 6.80 1.48 16.50
N THR A 137 6.86 2.46 15.57
CA THR A 137 7.84 2.45 14.48
C THR A 137 9.10 3.26 14.75
N ALA A 138 9.18 3.93 15.90
CA ALA A 138 10.26 4.88 16.18
C ALA A 138 11.66 4.28 16.09
N GLY A 139 11.83 3.04 16.49
CA GLY A 139 13.13 2.35 16.46
C GLY A 139 13.40 1.55 15.19
N TRP A 140 12.50 1.56 14.21
CA TRP A 140 12.67 0.77 13.01
C TRP A 140 13.76 1.35 12.10
N ARG A 141 14.61 0.48 11.58
CA ARG A 141 15.65 0.84 10.62
C ARG A 141 15.23 0.39 9.23
N LEU A 142 15.33 1.29 8.26
CA LEU A 142 14.91 1.07 6.89
C LEU A 142 16.11 1.19 5.93
N PRO A 143 16.02 0.62 4.72
CA PRO A 143 17.13 0.66 3.75
C PRO A 143 17.29 2.00 3.05
N GLY A 144 16.64 3.05 3.50
CA GLY A 144 16.73 4.39 2.93
C GLY A 144 16.10 5.43 3.84
N PRO A 145 16.11 6.70 3.41
CA PRO A 145 15.56 7.78 4.24
C PRO A 145 14.04 7.65 4.38
N VAL A 146 13.54 8.03 5.56
CA VAL A 146 12.10 8.09 5.84
C VAL A 146 11.85 9.21 6.85
N GLU A 147 10.77 9.95 6.65
CA GLU A 147 10.26 10.86 7.66
C GLU A 147 9.53 10.01 8.70
N ARG A 148 10.03 10.02 9.94
CA ARG A 148 9.58 9.09 10.99
C ARG A 148 8.08 9.18 11.27
N HIS A 149 7.51 10.39 11.24
CA HIS A 149 6.08 10.58 11.46
C HIS A 149 5.21 9.97 10.34
N ARG A 150 5.80 9.65 9.20
CA ARG A 150 5.11 9.01 8.06
C ARG A 150 5.28 7.50 8.01
N LEU A 151 6.13 6.94 8.86
CA LEU A 151 6.32 5.50 8.96
C LEU A 151 5.29 4.94 9.93
N LEU A 152 4.25 4.32 9.37
CA LEU A 152 3.05 3.96 10.11
C LEU A 152 2.83 2.45 10.08
N ALA A 153 2.20 1.94 11.13
CA ALA A 153 1.83 0.54 11.23
C ALA A 153 0.52 0.36 11.96
N ARG A 154 -0.14 -0.76 11.70
CA ARG A 154 -1.34 -1.19 12.43
C ARG A 154 -1.35 -2.70 12.58
N GLY A 155 -2.04 -3.18 13.62
CA GLY A 155 -2.23 -4.61 13.87
C GLY A 155 -1.65 -5.04 15.21
N ALA A 156 -2.23 -6.10 15.78
CA ALA A 156 -1.83 -6.60 17.10
C ALA A 156 -0.42 -7.20 17.10
N GLY A 157 0.05 -7.69 15.96
CA GLY A 157 1.37 -8.29 15.82
C GLY A 157 2.50 -7.33 15.48
N VAL A 158 2.24 -6.01 15.42
CA VAL A 158 3.28 -5.02 15.15
C VAL A 158 4.33 -5.05 16.26
N PRO A 159 5.62 -5.27 15.91
CA PRO A 159 6.69 -5.36 16.89
C PRO A 159 7.01 -4.03 17.58
#